data_6328f98c5ef969a93d851484741ad685
#
_entry.id   6328f98c5ef969a93d851484741ad685
#
_cell.length_a   1.000
_cell.length_b   1.000
_cell.length_c   1.000
_cell.angle_alpha   90.00
_cell.angle_beta   90.00
_cell.angle_gamma   90.00
#
_symmetry.space_group_name_H-M   'P 1'
#
loop_
_entity.id
_entity.type
_entity.pdbx_description
1 polymer ?
#
loop_
_entity_poly.entity_id
_entity_poly.type
_entity_poly.pdbx_seq_one_letter_code
_entity_poly.pdbx_strand_id
1 'polypeptide(L)'
;MNHRRYFIRDAGALLGSFFLSSCAKFPYDKKDLSSGTRKDIGSVAIVGGGFSGASLARYLSILSRGRITITLINKSKLFYSCPMSNLVLTGGKSAEYLSHEFSSLVQRGITVLHDEVTYIDPIKKTMRTLTGKLIQADYLVVCPGIDLEFSAINGFDTVAQRSVLHAWQGGTQTLALRRRLLTLPDGGVFLISIPPAPYRCPPGPYERASLVANYFKK
;
A
#
# COMPACT_ATOMS: atom_id res chain seq x y z
N MET A 1 42.90 -30.15 17.69
CA MET A 1 42.11 -29.62 16.55
C MET A 1 40.72 -29.19 16.98
N ASN A 2 40.58 -28.22 17.90
CA ASN A 2 39.23 -27.82 18.39
C ASN A 2 39.03 -26.29 18.54
N HIS A 3 40.03 -25.46 18.18
CA HIS A 3 39.94 -24.01 18.36
C HIS A 3 39.02 -23.27 17.38
N ARG A 4 38.75 -23.80 16.18
CA ARG A 4 37.86 -23.17 15.20
C ARG A 4 36.38 -23.22 15.58
N ARG A 5 35.93 -24.23 16.31
CA ARG A 5 34.51 -24.36 16.70
C ARG A 5 34.11 -23.38 17.82
N TYR A 6 35.02 -23.06 18.72
CA TYR A 6 34.74 -22.09 19.80
C TYR A 6 34.71 -20.66 19.29
N PHE A 7 35.61 -20.31 18.35
CA PHE A 7 35.61 -18.97 17.74
C PHE A 7 34.30 -18.62 17.02
N ILE A 8 33.70 -19.57 16.29
CA ILE A 8 32.41 -19.37 15.60
C ILE A 8 31.25 -19.23 16.60
N ARG A 9 31.29 -19.95 17.71
CA ARG A 9 30.26 -19.90 18.75
C ARG A 9 30.27 -18.58 19.51
N ASP A 10 31.45 -18.09 19.84
CA ASP A 10 31.60 -16.85 20.62
C ASP A 10 31.42 -15.61 19.75
N ALA A 11 31.84 -15.63 18.49
CA ALA A 11 31.53 -14.59 17.51
C ALA A 11 30.04 -14.53 17.17
N GLY A 12 29.34 -15.66 17.11
CA GLY A 12 27.89 -15.73 16.91
C GLY A 12 27.09 -15.16 18.09
N ALA A 13 27.56 -15.36 19.31
CA ALA A 13 26.94 -14.83 20.52
C ALA A 13 27.09 -13.29 20.62
N LEU A 14 28.26 -12.77 20.24
CA LEU A 14 28.52 -11.32 20.23
C LEU A 14 27.74 -10.60 19.10
N LEU A 15 27.64 -11.19 17.90
CA LEU A 15 26.84 -10.63 16.80
C LEU A 15 25.33 -10.71 17.06
N GLY A 16 24.86 -11.78 17.71
CA GLY A 16 23.46 -11.92 18.10
C GLY A 16 22.99 -10.86 19.09
N SER A 17 23.86 -10.39 19.99
CA SER A 17 23.54 -9.35 20.98
C SER A 17 23.38 -7.95 20.34
N PHE A 18 24.05 -7.67 19.24
CA PHE A 18 23.93 -6.40 18.53
C PHE A 18 22.66 -6.32 17.66
N PHE A 19 22.14 -7.45 17.15
CA PHE A 19 20.92 -7.45 16.33
C PHE A 19 19.63 -7.40 17.15
N LEU A 20 19.63 -7.78 18.40
CA LEU A 20 18.46 -7.70 19.28
C LEU A 20 18.19 -6.28 19.81
N SER A 21 19.17 -5.37 19.74
CA SER A 21 18.99 -3.97 20.16
C SER A 21 18.35 -3.06 19.11
N SER A 22 18.21 -3.47 17.86
CA SER A 22 17.67 -2.59 16.81
C SER A 22 16.14 -2.65 16.65
N CYS A 23 15.43 -3.48 17.42
CA CYS A 23 14.01 -3.33 17.64
C CYS A 23 13.75 -2.38 18.81
N ALA A 24 14.33 -1.18 18.77
CA ALA A 24 13.90 -0.10 19.63
C ALA A 24 12.42 0.16 19.31
N LYS A 25 11.52 -0.39 20.13
CA LYS A 25 10.15 0.10 20.23
C LYS A 25 10.29 1.60 20.51
N PHE A 26 10.09 2.43 19.50
CA PHE A 26 9.91 3.85 19.75
C PHE A 26 8.74 3.92 20.73
N PRO A 27 8.95 4.36 21.96
CA PRO A 27 7.88 4.47 22.94
C PRO A 27 6.93 5.57 22.45
N TYR A 28 5.91 5.15 21.74
CA TYR A 28 4.79 6.01 21.42
C TYR A 28 3.88 6.01 22.64
N ASP A 29 4.11 6.95 23.55
CA ASP A 29 3.20 7.17 24.68
C ASP A 29 2.00 7.99 24.20
N LYS A 30 0.81 7.38 24.26
CA LYS A 30 -0.46 8.10 23.99
C LYS A 30 -0.67 9.32 24.90
N LYS A 31 -0.03 9.35 26.07
CA LYS A 31 -0.11 10.48 27.01
C LYS A 31 0.53 11.77 26.47
N ASP A 32 1.46 11.65 25.52
CA ASP A 32 2.12 12.81 24.93
C ASP A 32 1.22 13.65 24.00
N LEU A 33 0.03 13.17 23.65
CA LEU A 33 -0.92 13.91 22.82
C LEU A 33 -1.86 14.83 23.60
N SER A 34 -1.93 14.73 24.93
CA SER A 34 -3.02 15.31 25.73
C SER A 34 -2.65 16.48 26.63
N SER A 35 -1.40 16.95 26.69
CA SER A 35 -1.04 18.02 27.63
C SER A 35 -0.27 19.18 26.98
N GLY A 36 -0.92 20.32 26.96
CA GLY A 36 -0.31 21.63 26.75
C GLY A 36 -0.48 22.16 25.32
N THR A 37 -0.66 23.46 25.20
CA THR A 37 -0.69 24.27 23.98
C THR A 37 0.61 24.08 23.17
N ARG A 38 0.72 22.96 22.44
CA ARG A 38 1.85 22.72 21.53
C ARG A 38 1.71 23.67 20.35
N LYS A 39 2.66 24.56 20.19
CA LYS A 39 2.70 25.49 19.06
C LYS A 39 2.70 24.67 17.76
N ASP A 40 1.70 24.88 16.92
CA ASP A 40 1.66 24.33 15.56
C ASP A 40 2.87 24.87 14.78
N ILE A 41 3.59 24.00 14.09
CA ILE A 41 4.79 24.34 13.32
C ILE A 41 4.53 24.35 11.82
N GLY A 42 3.29 24.14 11.40
CA GLY A 42 2.87 24.20 10.01
C GLY A 42 1.86 23.13 9.60
N SER A 43 1.43 23.21 8.38
CA SER A 43 0.39 22.37 7.78
C SER A 43 0.88 21.64 6.53
N VAL A 44 0.43 20.40 6.35
CA VAL A 44 0.74 19.56 5.17
C VAL A 44 -0.55 18.98 4.61
N ALA A 45 -0.79 19.19 3.32
CA ALA A 45 -1.84 18.50 2.59
C ALA A 45 -1.23 17.44 1.67
N ILE A 46 -1.73 16.20 1.78
CA ILE A 46 -1.20 15.03 1.08
C ILE A 46 -2.29 14.47 0.18
N VAL A 47 -2.02 14.37 -1.12
CA VAL A 47 -2.91 13.73 -2.10
C VAL A 47 -2.52 12.28 -2.30
N GLY A 48 -3.47 11.37 -2.10
CA GLY A 48 -3.30 9.94 -2.27
C GLY A 48 -2.95 9.21 -0.98
N GLY A 49 -3.86 8.35 -0.53
CA GLY A 49 -3.76 7.54 0.70
C GLY A 49 -3.18 6.15 0.48
N GLY A 50 -2.39 5.94 -0.56
CA GLY A 50 -1.66 4.70 -0.80
C GLY A 50 -0.47 4.51 0.14
N PHE A 51 0.42 3.59 -0.21
CA PHE A 51 1.62 3.29 0.61
C PHE A 51 2.43 4.55 0.94
N SER A 52 2.69 5.41 -0.04
CA SER A 52 3.50 6.62 0.15
C SER A 52 2.80 7.64 1.06
N GLY A 53 1.57 8.05 0.69
CA GLY A 53 0.89 9.13 1.39
C GLY A 53 0.44 8.74 2.81
N ALA A 54 -0.08 7.54 3.00
CA ALA A 54 -0.46 7.06 4.34
C ALA A 54 0.77 6.90 5.26
N SER A 55 1.88 6.37 4.72
CA SER A 55 3.13 6.26 5.48
C SER A 55 3.68 7.64 5.83
N LEU A 56 3.72 8.57 4.86
CA LEU A 56 4.18 9.94 5.10
C LEU A 56 3.33 10.62 6.19
N ALA A 57 2.00 10.58 6.07
CA ALA A 57 1.10 11.16 7.05
C ALA A 57 1.36 10.62 8.47
N ARG A 58 1.51 9.29 8.57
CA ARG A 58 1.83 8.63 9.84
C ARG A 58 3.16 9.10 10.43
N TYR A 59 4.23 9.09 9.61
CA TYR A 59 5.56 9.48 10.10
C TYR A 59 5.66 10.96 10.43
N LEU A 60 5.03 11.84 9.66
CA LEU A 60 4.97 13.27 9.99
C LEU A 60 4.27 13.50 11.34
N SER A 61 3.16 12.80 11.60
CA SER A 61 2.48 12.86 12.89
C SER A 61 3.39 12.41 14.05
N ILE A 62 4.11 11.29 13.88
CA ILE A 62 5.02 10.74 14.89
C ILE A 62 6.21 11.68 15.13
N LEU A 63 6.92 12.06 14.07
CA LEU A 63 8.16 12.85 14.17
C LEU A 63 7.91 14.27 14.64
N SER A 64 6.79 14.87 14.24
CA SER A 64 6.38 16.18 14.74
C SER A 64 5.80 16.14 16.16
N ARG A 65 5.56 14.94 16.70
CA ARG A 65 4.81 14.74 17.95
C ARG A 65 3.43 15.40 17.90
N GLY A 66 2.75 15.32 16.75
CA GLY A 66 1.44 15.92 16.53
C GLY A 66 1.42 17.45 16.39
N ARG A 67 2.57 18.10 16.14
CA ARG A 67 2.67 19.56 15.97
C ARG A 67 2.49 20.04 14.54
N ILE A 68 2.31 19.13 13.58
CA ILE A 68 1.97 19.46 12.19
C ILE A 68 0.50 19.12 11.96
N THR A 69 -0.25 20.08 11.44
CA THR A 69 -1.62 19.82 10.95
C THR A 69 -1.55 19.06 9.63
N ILE A 70 -2.07 17.84 9.60
CA ILE A 70 -1.98 16.96 8.43
C ILE A 70 -3.37 16.71 7.86
N THR A 71 -3.55 16.97 6.57
CA THR A 71 -4.74 16.62 5.81
C THR A 71 -4.36 15.63 4.71
N LEU A 72 -4.91 14.42 4.77
CA LEU A 72 -4.78 13.39 3.75
C LEU A 72 -6.04 13.36 2.90
N ILE A 73 -5.91 13.54 1.58
CA ILE A 73 -7.02 13.50 0.64
C ILE A 73 -6.91 12.22 -0.18
N ASN A 74 -7.96 11.38 -0.14
CA ASN A 74 -8.02 10.14 -0.89
C ASN A 74 -9.45 9.86 -1.35
N LYS A 75 -9.65 9.58 -2.65
CA LYS A 75 -10.99 9.40 -3.21
C LYS A 75 -11.70 8.15 -2.68
N SER A 76 -10.98 7.11 -2.35
CA SER A 76 -11.55 5.87 -1.81
C SER A 76 -11.52 5.86 -0.29
N LYS A 77 -12.56 5.30 0.32
CA LYS A 77 -12.61 5.05 1.78
C LYS A 77 -11.70 3.90 2.19
N LEU A 78 -11.39 3.02 1.26
CA LEU A 78 -10.53 1.87 1.47
C LEU A 78 -9.30 1.95 0.58
N PHE A 79 -8.17 1.57 1.13
CA PHE A 79 -6.96 1.26 0.37
C PHE A 79 -6.86 -0.25 0.20
N TYR A 80 -6.64 -0.70 -1.04
CA TYR A 80 -6.40 -2.12 -1.33
C TYR A 80 -4.93 -2.35 -1.62
N SER A 81 -4.29 -3.20 -0.81
CA SER A 81 -2.91 -3.61 -1.02
C SER A 81 -2.81 -4.54 -2.23
N CYS A 82 -1.94 -4.22 -3.18
CA CYS A 82 -1.62 -5.13 -4.29
C CYS A 82 -0.65 -6.25 -3.86
N PRO A 83 0.41 -5.98 -3.07
CA PRO A 83 1.19 -7.03 -2.44
C PRO A 83 0.30 -8.03 -1.69
N MET A 84 0.63 -9.32 -1.78
CA MET A 84 -0.12 -10.44 -1.19
C MET A 84 -1.48 -10.77 -1.89
N SER A 85 -1.87 -10.04 -2.96
CA SER A 85 -3.13 -10.30 -3.67
C SER A 85 -3.20 -11.69 -4.30
N ASN A 86 -2.07 -12.28 -4.67
CA ASN A 86 -2.02 -13.65 -5.19
C ASN A 86 -2.46 -14.69 -4.13
N LEU A 87 -2.28 -14.43 -2.84
CA LEU A 87 -2.80 -15.29 -1.77
C LEU A 87 -4.33 -15.26 -1.68
N VAL A 88 -4.93 -14.10 -2.00
CA VAL A 88 -6.40 -13.99 -2.08
C VAL A 88 -6.92 -14.73 -3.30
N LEU A 89 -6.24 -14.65 -4.45
CA LEU A 89 -6.61 -15.40 -5.65
C LEU A 89 -6.74 -16.90 -5.36
N THR A 90 -5.82 -17.47 -4.61
CA THR A 90 -5.78 -18.90 -4.32
C THR A 90 -6.46 -19.32 -3.01
N GLY A 91 -7.10 -18.35 -2.32
CA GLY A 91 -7.85 -18.61 -1.09
C GLY A 91 -7.00 -18.78 0.17
N GLY A 92 -5.71 -18.51 0.10
CA GLY A 92 -4.83 -18.51 1.28
C GLY A 92 -5.08 -17.34 2.23
N LYS A 93 -5.73 -16.27 1.73
CA LYS A 93 -6.17 -15.11 2.51
C LYS A 93 -7.55 -14.64 2.04
N SER A 94 -8.29 -13.98 2.93
CA SER A 94 -9.55 -13.34 2.59
C SER A 94 -9.35 -11.99 1.88
N ALA A 95 -10.41 -11.46 1.27
CA ALA A 95 -10.38 -10.16 0.60
C ALA A 95 -10.11 -9.00 1.58
N GLU A 96 -10.65 -9.13 2.78
CA GLU A 96 -10.51 -8.13 3.87
C GLU A 96 -9.05 -7.97 4.29
N TYR A 97 -8.24 -9.03 4.15
CA TYR A 97 -6.80 -8.97 4.42
C TYR A 97 -6.06 -7.92 3.58
N LEU A 98 -6.56 -7.61 2.39
CA LEU A 98 -5.97 -6.61 1.50
C LEU A 98 -6.55 -5.21 1.69
N SER A 99 -7.70 -5.08 2.36
CA SER A 99 -8.39 -3.80 2.49
C SER A 99 -8.04 -3.12 3.81
N HIS A 100 -7.72 -1.85 3.76
CA HIS A 100 -7.33 -1.08 4.93
C HIS A 100 -8.08 0.25 4.95
N GLU A 101 -8.66 0.57 6.10
CA GLU A 101 -9.25 1.87 6.38
C GLU A 101 -8.19 2.84 6.88
N PHE A 102 -8.55 4.12 6.89
CA PHE A 102 -7.70 5.19 7.41
C PHE A 102 -7.95 5.51 8.89
N SER A 103 -8.76 4.71 9.58
CA SER A 103 -9.15 4.91 10.98
C SER A 103 -7.95 5.08 11.92
N SER A 104 -6.87 4.33 11.70
CA SER A 104 -5.64 4.46 12.49
C SER A 104 -4.91 5.80 12.29
N LEU A 105 -5.07 6.45 11.15
CA LEU A 105 -4.54 7.80 10.88
C LEU A 105 -5.43 8.85 11.56
N VAL A 106 -6.74 8.70 11.49
CA VAL A 106 -7.71 9.58 12.17
C VAL A 106 -7.48 9.56 13.69
N GLN A 107 -7.27 8.38 14.28
CA GLN A 107 -6.93 8.25 15.72
C GLN A 107 -5.62 8.96 16.11
N ARG A 108 -4.76 9.31 15.14
CA ARG A 108 -3.54 10.09 15.34
C ARG A 108 -3.73 11.60 15.14
N GLY A 109 -4.97 12.06 14.97
CA GLY A 109 -5.28 13.46 14.72
C GLY A 109 -5.07 13.91 13.27
N ILE A 110 -4.91 12.98 12.33
CA ILE A 110 -4.80 13.29 10.91
C ILE A 110 -6.21 13.45 10.34
N THR A 111 -6.47 14.57 9.67
CA THR A 111 -7.73 14.78 8.94
C THR A 111 -7.68 13.97 7.64
N VAL A 112 -8.64 13.05 7.47
CA VAL A 112 -8.78 12.28 6.22
C VAL A 112 -10.01 12.75 5.48
N LEU A 113 -9.82 13.25 4.26
CA LEU A 113 -10.89 13.68 3.36
C LEU A 113 -11.07 12.64 2.25
N HIS A 114 -12.29 12.10 2.16
CA HIS A 114 -12.65 11.19 1.08
C HIS A 114 -13.19 11.99 -0.10
N ASP A 115 -12.25 12.45 -0.96
CA ASP A 115 -12.53 13.28 -2.11
C ASP A 115 -11.44 13.13 -3.17
N GLU A 116 -11.68 13.58 -4.38
CA GLU A 116 -10.72 13.56 -5.48
C GLU A 116 -10.16 14.96 -5.72
N VAL A 117 -8.84 15.11 -5.75
CA VAL A 117 -8.19 16.37 -6.09
C VAL A 117 -8.19 16.53 -7.61
N THR A 118 -8.81 17.60 -8.09
CA THR A 118 -8.95 17.90 -9.52
C THR A 118 -8.02 19.01 -10.00
N TYR A 119 -7.53 19.85 -9.09
CA TYR A 119 -6.62 20.94 -9.42
C TYR A 119 -5.67 21.24 -8.26
N ILE A 120 -4.42 21.54 -8.60
CA ILE A 120 -3.35 21.93 -7.65
C ILE A 120 -2.71 23.22 -8.15
N ASP A 121 -2.68 24.25 -7.29
CA ASP A 121 -1.91 25.47 -7.50
C ASP A 121 -0.65 25.41 -6.61
N PRO A 122 0.53 25.15 -7.17
CA PRO A 122 1.75 25.02 -6.38
C PRO A 122 2.27 26.36 -5.83
N ILE A 123 1.91 27.47 -6.48
CA ILE A 123 2.35 28.81 -6.06
C ILE A 123 1.53 29.28 -4.86
N LYS A 124 0.19 29.18 -4.96
CA LYS A 124 -0.73 29.52 -3.87
C LYS A 124 -0.78 28.42 -2.79
N LYS A 125 -0.17 27.28 -3.05
CA LYS A 125 -0.21 26.10 -2.16
C LYS A 125 -1.64 25.69 -1.83
N THR A 126 -2.48 25.61 -2.86
CA THR A 126 -3.89 25.22 -2.71
C THR A 126 -4.23 24.02 -3.60
N MET A 127 -5.20 23.24 -3.15
CA MET A 127 -5.78 22.13 -3.89
C MET A 127 -7.29 22.29 -3.93
N ARG A 128 -7.91 21.99 -5.08
CA ARG A 128 -9.36 21.96 -5.22
C ARG A 128 -9.81 20.52 -5.42
N THR A 129 -10.85 20.13 -4.71
CA THR A 129 -11.42 18.79 -4.83
C THR A 129 -12.62 18.79 -5.77
N LEU A 130 -13.06 17.60 -6.18
CA LEU A 130 -14.23 17.39 -7.04
C LEU A 130 -15.51 17.94 -6.41
N THR A 131 -15.65 17.85 -5.07
CA THR A 131 -16.79 18.44 -4.35
C THR A 131 -16.68 19.94 -4.15
N GLY A 132 -15.65 20.61 -4.69
CA GLY A 132 -15.46 22.06 -4.64
C GLY A 132 -14.73 22.56 -3.40
N LYS A 133 -14.27 21.70 -2.50
CA LYS A 133 -13.49 22.13 -1.33
C LYS A 133 -12.15 22.71 -1.77
N LEU A 134 -11.77 23.84 -1.17
CA LEU A 134 -10.46 24.45 -1.30
C LEU A 134 -9.64 24.08 -0.05
N ILE A 135 -8.48 23.46 -0.27
CA ILE A 135 -7.56 23.07 0.80
C ILE A 135 -6.28 23.86 0.60
N GLN A 136 -5.86 24.57 1.61
CA GLN A 136 -4.60 25.32 1.65
C GLN A 136 -3.70 24.75 2.75
N ALA A 137 -2.40 24.65 2.47
CA ALA A 137 -1.42 24.18 3.43
C ALA A 137 -0.05 24.81 3.14
N ASP A 138 0.86 24.82 4.12
CA ASP A 138 2.23 25.31 3.94
C ASP A 138 3.03 24.43 2.97
N TYR A 139 2.70 23.13 2.93
CA TYR A 139 3.31 22.16 2.04
C TYR A 139 2.25 21.27 1.37
N LEU A 140 2.41 21.08 0.06
CA LEU A 140 1.60 20.13 -0.71
C LEU A 140 2.46 18.94 -1.09
N VAL A 141 1.96 17.74 -0.86
CA VAL A 141 2.62 16.49 -1.23
C VAL A 141 1.71 15.67 -2.13
N VAL A 142 2.24 15.22 -3.25
CA VAL A 142 1.48 14.51 -4.28
C VAL A 142 1.95 13.07 -4.34
N CYS A 143 1.08 12.13 -3.93
CA CYS A 143 1.33 10.70 -3.87
C CYS A 143 0.27 9.93 -4.70
N PRO A 144 0.16 10.17 -6.01
CA PRO A 144 -0.94 9.66 -6.84
C PRO A 144 -0.88 8.14 -7.03
N GLY A 145 0.27 7.51 -6.75
CA GLY A 145 0.52 6.12 -7.05
C GLY A 145 0.90 5.90 -8.51
N ILE A 146 0.47 4.77 -9.06
CA ILE A 146 0.68 4.40 -10.47
C ILE A 146 -0.66 4.04 -11.09
N ASP A 147 -0.73 4.17 -12.39
CA ASP A 147 -1.79 3.58 -13.22
C ASP A 147 -1.22 2.54 -14.18
N LEU A 148 -2.07 1.71 -14.76
CA LEU A 148 -1.70 0.71 -15.75
C LEU A 148 -2.05 1.22 -17.14
N GLU A 149 -1.05 1.25 -18.01
CA GLU A 149 -1.21 1.70 -19.40
C GLU A 149 -1.77 0.57 -20.27
N PHE A 150 -3.07 0.36 -20.22
CA PHE A 150 -3.74 -0.72 -20.96
C PHE A 150 -3.67 -0.51 -22.47
N SER A 151 -3.59 0.73 -22.94
CA SER A 151 -3.45 1.10 -24.35
C SER A 151 -2.16 0.58 -24.98
N ALA A 152 -1.14 0.24 -24.18
CA ALA A 152 0.10 -0.38 -24.67
C ALA A 152 -0.10 -1.81 -25.21
N ILE A 153 -1.26 -2.42 -24.94
CA ILE A 153 -1.62 -3.76 -25.45
C ILE A 153 -2.76 -3.59 -26.44
N ASN A 154 -2.50 -3.88 -27.72
CA ASN A 154 -3.49 -3.77 -28.77
C ASN A 154 -4.75 -4.61 -28.47
N GLY A 155 -5.93 -3.97 -28.54
CA GLY A 155 -7.22 -4.59 -28.25
C GLY A 155 -7.52 -4.79 -26.76
N PHE A 156 -6.65 -4.37 -25.84
CA PHE A 156 -6.91 -4.48 -24.40
C PHE A 156 -7.57 -3.19 -23.85
N ASP A 157 -8.77 -2.94 -24.32
CA ASP A 157 -9.61 -1.81 -23.89
C ASP A 157 -10.43 -2.11 -22.63
N THR A 158 -11.31 -1.19 -22.25
CA THR A 158 -12.18 -1.34 -21.07
C THR A 158 -13.17 -2.50 -21.18
N VAL A 159 -13.51 -2.93 -22.40
CA VAL A 159 -14.40 -4.08 -22.65
C VAL A 159 -13.60 -5.37 -22.46
N ALA A 160 -12.43 -5.46 -23.07
CA ALA A 160 -11.54 -6.61 -22.93
C ALA A 160 -11.15 -6.89 -21.48
N GLN A 161 -10.93 -5.84 -20.67
CA GLN A 161 -10.61 -5.96 -19.24
C GLN A 161 -11.69 -6.65 -18.40
N ARG A 162 -12.93 -6.71 -18.88
CA ARG A 162 -14.02 -7.44 -18.21
C ARG A 162 -13.91 -8.96 -18.42
N SER A 163 -13.32 -9.37 -19.52
CA SER A 163 -13.16 -10.78 -19.91
C SER A 163 -11.77 -11.30 -19.58
N VAL A 164 -10.73 -10.52 -19.89
CA VAL A 164 -9.33 -10.83 -19.63
C VAL A 164 -8.92 -10.11 -18.34
N LEU A 165 -9.07 -10.82 -17.22
CA LEU A 165 -8.84 -10.25 -15.89
C LEU A 165 -7.35 -10.24 -15.56
N HIS A 166 -6.76 -9.07 -15.41
CA HIS A 166 -5.34 -8.94 -15.10
C HIS A 166 -5.01 -9.09 -13.59
N ALA A 167 -5.91 -8.62 -12.70
CA ALA A 167 -5.75 -8.67 -11.24
C ALA A 167 -4.38 -8.15 -10.71
N TRP A 168 -3.81 -7.13 -11.37
CA TRP A 168 -2.60 -6.43 -10.92
C TRP A 168 -2.90 -5.18 -10.09
N GLN A 169 -4.19 -4.86 -9.95
CA GLN A 169 -4.70 -3.90 -8.97
C GLN A 169 -5.45 -4.69 -7.90
N GLY A 170 -5.15 -4.41 -6.63
CA GLY A 170 -5.88 -5.00 -5.51
C GLY A 170 -7.37 -4.60 -5.54
N GLY A 171 -8.25 -5.45 -4.99
CA GLY A 171 -9.68 -5.18 -4.92
C GLY A 171 -10.49 -5.91 -5.98
N THR A 172 -11.32 -5.20 -6.74
CA THR A 172 -12.34 -5.78 -7.63
C THR A 172 -11.79 -6.76 -8.68
N GLN A 173 -10.66 -6.45 -9.30
CA GLN A 173 -10.00 -7.32 -10.27
C GLN A 173 -9.51 -8.63 -9.64
N THR A 174 -8.94 -8.55 -8.44
CA THR A 174 -8.49 -9.74 -7.69
C THR A 174 -9.67 -10.65 -7.37
N LEU A 175 -10.78 -10.08 -6.91
CA LEU A 175 -11.99 -10.83 -6.55
C LEU A 175 -12.67 -11.42 -7.79
N ALA A 176 -12.68 -10.68 -8.90
CA ALA A 176 -13.23 -11.18 -10.16
C ALA A 176 -12.44 -12.39 -10.68
N LEU A 177 -11.10 -12.32 -10.68
CA LEU A 177 -10.25 -13.44 -11.08
C LEU A 177 -10.39 -14.63 -10.10
N ARG A 178 -10.50 -14.37 -8.80
CA ARG A 178 -10.79 -15.42 -7.82
C ARG A 178 -12.07 -16.18 -8.16
N ARG A 179 -13.16 -15.48 -8.49
CA ARG A 179 -14.42 -16.14 -8.90
C ARG A 179 -14.24 -16.99 -10.14
N ARG A 180 -13.45 -16.54 -11.12
CA ARG A 180 -13.13 -17.35 -12.32
C ARG A 180 -12.35 -18.62 -11.98
N LEU A 181 -11.38 -18.54 -11.07
CA LEU A 181 -10.64 -19.71 -10.61
C LEU A 181 -11.54 -20.75 -9.92
N LEU A 182 -12.50 -20.27 -9.11
CA LEU A 182 -13.45 -21.16 -8.42
C LEU A 182 -14.41 -21.91 -9.36
N THR A 183 -14.65 -21.36 -10.53
CA THR A 183 -15.57 -21.93 -11.54
C THR A 183 -14.85 -22.57 -12.73
N LEU A 184 -13.53 -22.68 -12.68
CA LEU A 184 -12.76 -23.33 -13.73
C LEU A 184 -13.03 -24.85 -13.66
N PRO A 185 -13.55 -25.47 -14.74
CA PRO A 185 -13.83 -26.92 -14.77
C PRO A 185 -12.54 -27.74 -14.76
N ASP A 186 -12.65 -29.02 -14.41
CA ASP A 186 -11.56 -29.98 -14.54
C ASP A 186 -11.07 -30.05 -15.99
N GLY A 187 -9.75 -30.06 -16.17
CA GLY A 187 -9.13 -29.99 -17.51
C GLY A 187 -9.13 -28.56 -18.12
N GLY A 188 -9.66 -27.57 -17.41
CA GLY A 188 -9.64 -26.16 -17.84
C GLY A 188 -8.22 -25.60 -17.94
N VAL A 189 -8.04 -24.64 -18.85
CA VAL A 189 -6.73 -23.98 -19.07
C VAL A 189 -6.69 -22.62 -18.40
N PHE A 190 -5.68 -22.40 -17.55
CA PHE A 190 -5.36 -21.09 -16.99
C PHE A 190 -4.13 -20.52 -17.70
N LEU A 191 -4.34 -19.47 -18.50
CA LEU A 191 -3.30 -18.83 -19.28
C LEU A 191 -2.84 -17.52 -18.61
N ILE A 192 -1.53 -17.33 -18.50
CA ILE A 192 -0.92 -16.06 -18.08
C ILE A 192 -0.13 -15.50 -19.24
N SER A 193 -0.57 -14.34 -19.77
CA SER A 193 0.20 -13.56 -20.72
C SER A 193 0.98 -12.48 -19.99
N ILE A 194 2.25 -12.33 -20.29
CA ILE A 194 3.15 -11.35 -19.67
C ILE A 194 3.58 -10.35 -20.75
N PRO A 195 3.37 -9.02 -20.56
CA PRO A 195 3.81 -8.04 -21.53
C PRO A 195 5.34 -7.99 -21.62
N PRO A 196 5.91 -7.39 -22.69
CA PRO A 196 7.35 -7.14 -22.77
C PRO A 196 7.84 -6.29 -21.60
N ALA A 197 9.09 -6.50 -21.18
CA ALA A 197 9.70 -5.66 -20.16
C ALA A 197 9.92 -4.21 -20.68
N PRO A 198 9.87 -3.20 -19.79
CA PRO A 198 9.67 -3.29 -18.34
C PRO A 198 8.20 -3.41 -17.95
N TYR A 199 7.89 -4.26 -16.98
CA TYR A 199 6.55 -4.38 -16.40
C TYR A 199 6.61 -4.43 -14.86
N ARG A 200 5.48 -4.11 -14.22
CA ARG A 200 5.39 -4.07 -12.77
C ARG A 200 5.58 -5.45 -12.15
N CYS A 201 6.41 -5.52 -11.12
CA CYS A 201 6.62 -6.71 -10.29
C CYS A 201 7.08 -7.94 -11.09
N PRO A 202 8.33 -7.95 -11.61
CA PRO A 202 8.83 -9.05 -12.45
C PRO A 202 8.63 -10.47 -11.89
N PRO A 203 8.77 -10.75 -10.58
CA PRO A 203 8.49 -12.07 -10.02
C PRO A 203 7.00 -12.41 -9.91
N GLY A 204 6.11 -11.42 -9.98
CA GLY A 204 4.67 -11.59 -9.73
C GLY A 204 3.96 -12.64 -10.61
N PRO A 205 4.19 -12.71 -11.94
CA PRO A 205 3.63 -13.74 -12.78
C PRO A 205 4.05 -15.16 -12.38
N TYR A 206 5.30 -15.35 -12.01
CA TYR A 206 5.83 -16.66 -11.57
C TYR A 206 5.23 -17.09 -10.24
N GLU A 207 5.12 -16.17 -9.29
CA GLU A 207 4.43 -16.38 -8.01
C GLU A 207 2.98 -16.79 -8.26
N ARG A 208 2.26 -16.06 -9.12
CA ARG A 208 0.87 -16.35 -9.47
C ARG A 208 0.73 -17.72 -10.09
N ALA A 209 1.56 -18.06 -11.07
CA ALA A 209 1.54 -19.37 -11.72
C ALA A 209 1.75 -20.51 -10.69
N SER A 210 2.74 -20.36 -9.82
CA SER A 210 3.05 -21.36 -8.78
C SER A 210 1.89 -21.54 -7.80
N LEU A 211 1.30 -20.43 -7.31
CA LEU A 211 0.18 -20.46 -6.37
C LEU A 211 -1.09 -21.04 -7.00
N VAL A 212 -1.40 -20.68 -8.25
CA VAL A 212 -2.56 -21.22 -8.99
C VAL A 212 -2.37 -22.71 -9.26
N ALA A 213 -1.18 -23.14 -9.72
CA ALA A 213 -0.87 -24.55 -9.89
C ALA A 213 -1.01 -25.35 -8.59
N ASN A 214 -0.54 -24.82 -7.48
CA ASN A 214 -0.70 -25.46 -6.16
C ASN A 214 -2.17 -25.50 -5.72
N TYR A 215 -2.96 -24.48 -6.06
CA TYR A 215 -4.39 -24.44 -5.75
C TYR A 215 -5.14 -25.58 -6.44
N PHE A 216 -4.85 -25.85 -7.72
CA PHE A 216 -5.51 -26.92 -8.48
C PHE A 216 -4.94 -28.33 -8.24
N LYS A 217 -3.88 -28.49 -7.47
CA LYS A 217 -3.38 -29.81 -7.02
C LYS A 217 -4.12 -30.37 -5.81
N LYS A 218 -4.93 -29.55 -5.16
CA LYS A 218 -5.73 -29.92 -3.97
C LYS A 218 -7.10 -30.42 -4.36
#